data_eb02025e16c167e3bb65bda6ff1d55f7
#
_entry.id   eb02025e16c167e3bb65bda6ff1d55f7
#
_cell.length_a   1.000
_cell.length_b   1.000
_cell.length_c   1.000
_cell.angle_alpha   90.00
_cell.angle_beta   90.00
_cell.angle_gamma   90.00
#
_symmetry.space_group_name_H-M   'P 1'
#
loop_
_entity.id
_entity.type
_entity.pdbx_description
1 polymer ?
#
loop_
_entity_poly.entity_id
_entity_poly.type
_entity_poly.pdbx_seq_one_letter_code
_entity_poly.pdbx_strand_id
1 'polypeptide(L)'
;MTPDAFKAAAQRVYKRPDWKMALSRDLGVNVCTVHRMLHRSEVSGPWAIAIKAMLDKRQAQDRLDREVRKLMPRKPRKRSRKAIQKRKQKNAERAASVVQRDRPLCGAVAAQPDPEKADT
;
A
#
# COMPACT_ATOMS: atom_id res chain seq x y z
N MET A 1 -3.13 -31.45 12.43
CA MET A 1 -3.41 -30.05 12.11
C MET A 1 -4.87 -29.88 11.80
N THR A 2 -5.49 -28.86 12.36
CA THR A 2 -6.88 -28.54 12.07
C THR A 2 -7.04 -27.98 10.65
N PRO A 3 -8.18 -28.18 9.98
CA PRO A 3 -8.40 -27.63 8.63
C PRO A 3 -8.32 -26.11 8.60
N ASP A 4 -8.73 -25.43 9.65
CA ASP A 4 -8.64 -23.96 9.75
C ASP A 4 -7.19 -23.48 9.83
N ALA A 5 -6.34 -24.17 10.60
CA ALA A 5 -4.92 -23.88 10.66
C ALA A 5 -4.23 -24.15 9.32
N PHE A 6 -4.60 -25.21 8.64
CA PHE A 6 -4.12 -25.53 7.29
C PHE A 6 -4.51 -24.44 6.28
N LYS A 7 -5.75 -24.02 6.30
CA LYS A 7 -6.27 -22.93 5.45
C LYS A 7 -5.51 -21.63 5.71
N ALA A 8 -5.33 -21.26 6.97
CA ALA A 8 -4.60 -20.06 7.35
C ALA A 8 -3.13 -20.10 6.88
N ALA A 9 -2.46 -21.23 7.04
CA ALA A 9 -1.10 -21.43 6.57
C ALA A 9 -1.00 -21.31 5.04
N ALA A 10 -1.90 -21.94 4.30
CA ALA A 10 -1.93 -21.86 2.85
C ALA A 10 -2.18 -20.42 2.35
N GLN A 11 -3.08 -19.70 2.98
CA GLN A 11 -3.32 -18.28 2.66
C GLN A 11 -2.09 -17.40 2.91
N ARG A 12 -1.32 -17.69 3.95
CA ARG A 12 -0.05 -16.98 4.21
C ARG A 12 1.01 -17.27 3.16
N VAL A 13 1.07 -18.51 2.69
CA VAL A 13 2.04 -18.91 1.65
C VAL A 13 1.75 -18.23 0.33
N TYR A 14 0.51 -18.29 -0.12
CA TYR A 14 0.14 -17.86 -1.48
C TYR A 14 -0.31 -16.40 -1.57
N LYS A 15 -0.86 -15.84 -0.50
CA LYS A 15 -1.34 -14.44 -0.45
C LYS A 15 -2.29 -14.03 -1.60
N ARG A 16 -3.01 -15.00 -2.17
CA ARG A 16 -3.90 -14.83 -3.33
C ARG A 16 -5.25 -15.44 -3.06
N PRO A 17 -6.34 -14.95 -3.68
CA PRO A 17 -7.66 -15.55 -3.53
C PRO A 17 -7.77 -16.95 -4.13
N ASP A 18 -6.99 -17.25 -5.16
CA ASP A 18 -6.92 -18.54 -5.85
C ASP A 18 -5.90 -19.52 -5.25
N TRP A 19 -5.57 -19.36 -3.97
CA TRP A 19 -4.57 -20.18 -3.28
C TRP A 19 -4.82 -21.68 -3.35
N LYS A 20 -6.10 -22.12 -3.46
CA LYS A 20 -6.46 -23.53 -3.57
C LYS A 20 -5.93 -24.13 -4.87
N MET A 21 -6.03 -23.39 -5.98
CA MET A 21 -5.51 -23.82 -7.27
C MET A 21 -3.98 -23.85 -7.26
N ALA A 22 -3.34 -22.84 -6.70
CA ALA A 22 -1.89 -22.81 -6.57
C ALA A 22 -1.38 -23.96 -5.70
N LEU A 23 -2.02 -24.20 -4.56
CA LEU A 23 -1.68 -25.32 -3.69
C LEU A 23 -1.84 -26.67 -4.38
N SER A 24 -2.90 -26.86 -5.14
CA SER A 24 -3.15 -28.11 -5.89
C SER A 24 -2.04 -28.39 -6.92
N ARG A 25 -1.55 -27.36 -7.59
CA ARG A 25 -0.43 -27.46 -8.55
C ARG A 25 0.87 -27.83 -7.86
N ASP A 26 1.19 -27.17 -6.76
CA ASP A 26 2.44 -27.39 -6.03
C ASP A 26 2.48 -28.76 -5.36
N LEU A 27 1.35 -29.24 -4.89
CA LEU A 27 1.22 -30.59 -4.30
C LEU A 27 1.00 -31.70 -5.32
N GLY A 28 0.74 -31.35 -6.57
CA GLY A 28 0.46 -32.33 -7.63
C GLY A 28 -0.87 -33.09 -7.42
N VAL A 29 -1.85 -32.48 -6.77
CA VAL A 29 -3.16 -33.07 -6.50
C VAL A 29 -4.27 -32.28 -7.15
N ASN A 30 -5.45 -32.90 -7.29
CA ASN A 30 -6.60 -32.20 -7.80
C ASN A 30 -7.16 -31.18 -6.77
N VAL A 31 -7.70 -30.07 -7.27
CA VAL A 31 -8.37 -29.03 -6.44
C VAL A 31 -9.48 -29.65 -5.58
N CYS A 32 -10.22 -30.65 -6.10
CA CYS A 32 -11.23 -31.38 -5.35
C CYS A 32 -10.64 -32.05 -4.10
N THR A 33 -9.42 -32.56 -4.18
CA THR A 33 -8.71 -33.17 -3.04
C THR A 33 -8.43 -32.13 -1.96
N VAL A 34 -8.00 -30.93 -2.36
CA VAL A 34 -7.78 -29.79 -1.43
C VAL A 34 -9.09 -29.42 -0.74
N HIS A 35 -10.18 -29.33 -1.48
CA HIS A 35 -11.51 -29.07 -0.90
C HIS A 35 -11.92 -30.15 0.11
N ARG A 36 -11.71 -31.42 -0.21
CA ARG A 36 -12.02 -32.54 0.71
C ARG A 36 -11.17 -32.47 1.99
N MET A 37 -9.90 -32.09 1.90
CA MET A 37 -9.06 -31.92 3.08
C MET A 37 -9.59 -30.84 4.04
N LEU A 38 -10.14 -29.76 3.51
CA LEU A 38 -10.69 -28.66 4.30
C LEU A 38 -11.99 -29.05 5.03
N HIS A 39 -12.69 -30.08 4.55
CA HIS A 39 -13.93 -30.58 5.16
C HIS A 39 -13.71 -31.75 6.11
N ARG A 40 -12.48 -32.25 6.25
CA ARG A 40 -12.15 -33.28 7.23
C ARG A 40 -11.95 -32.67 8.62
N SER A 41 -12.13 -33.51 9.65
CA SER A 41 -11.86 -33.11 11.03
C SER A 41 -10.40 -32.81 11.28
N GLU A 42 -9.51 -33.52 10.60
CA GLU A 42 -8.07 -33.30 10.67
C GLU A 42 -7.41 -33.48 9.31
N VAL A 43 -6.38 -32.68 9.07
CA VAL A 43 -5.52 -32.80 7.89
C VAL A 43 -4.44 -33.83 8.20
N SER A 44 -4.24 -34.82 7.31
CA SER A 44 -3.27 -35.87 7.50
C SER A 44 -1.83 -35.32 7.64
N GLY A 45 -0.99 -36.07 8.40
CA GLY A 45 0.37 -35.65 8.73
C GLY A 45 1.24 -35.22 7.56
N PRO A 46 1.28 -35.95 6.42
CA PRO A 46 2.07 -35.55 5.24
C PRO A 46 1.70 -34.18 4.69
N TRP A 47 0.43 -33.85 4.62
CA TRP A 47 -0.05 -32.55 4.16
C TRP A 47 0.28 -31.43 5.12
N ALA A 48 0.15 -31.71 6.41
CA ALA A 48 0.50 -30.77 7.46
C ALA A 48 2.00 -30.45 7.46
N ILE A 49 2.84 -31.45 7.26
CA ILE A 49 4.30 -31.27 7.13
C ILE A 49 4.63 -30.46 5.88
N ALA A 50 4.01 -30.79 4.73
CA ALA A 50 4.25 -30.09 3.48
C ALA A 50 3.90 -28.60 3.59
N ILE A 51 2.75 -28.25 4.16
CA ILE A 51 2.34 -26.84 4.28
C ILE A 51 3.21 -26.08 5.28
N LYS A 52 3.65 -26.70 6.35
CA LYS A 52 4.60 -26.10 7.30
C LYS A 52 5.94 -25.81 6.63
N ALA A 53 6.48 -26.76 5.89
CA ALA A 53 7.72 -26.58 5.14
C ALA A 53 7.62 -25.43 4.12
N MET A 54 6.51 -25.34 3.40
CA MET A 54 6.24 -24.23 2.48
C MET A 54 6.15 -22.89 3.20
N LEU A 55 5.50 -22.84 4.37
CA LEU A 55 5.39 -21.65 5.17
C LEU A 55 6.76 -21.18 5.69
N ASP A 56 7.58 -22.09 6.19
CA ASP A 56 8.93 -21.80 6.66
C ASP A 56 9.81 -21.27 5.53
N LYS A 57 9.76 -21.91 4.38
CA LYS A 57 10.44 -21.44 3.17
C LYS A 57 10.01 -20.04 2.76
N ARG A 58 8.71 -19.76 2.81
CA ARG A 58 8.18 -18.43 2.49
C ARG A 58 8.64 -17.38 3.49
N GLN A 59 8.61 -17.70 4.78
CA GLN A 59 9.09 -16.79 5.81
C GLN A 59 10.59 -16.50 5.68
N ALA A 60 11.39 -17.51 5.36
CA ALA A 60 12.82 -17.32 5.10
C ALA A 60 13.04 -16.42 3.88
N GLN A 61 12.29 -16.61 2.81
CA GLN A 61 12.34 -15.76 1.62
C GLN A 61 11.95 -14.31 1.95
N ASP A 62 10.86 -14.10 2.69
CA ASP A 62 10.42 -12.77 3.11
C ASP A 62 11.47 -12.06 3.99
N ARG A 63 12.23 -12.81 4.83
CA ARG A 63 13.35 -12.25 5.59
C ARG A 63 14.49 -11.81 4.68
N LEU A 64 14.90 -12.66 3.75
CA LEU A 64 15.94 -12.34 2.77
C LEU A 64 15.56 -11.12 1.93
N ASP A 65 14.33 -11.06 1.47
CA ASP A 65 13.83 -9.91 0.68
C ASP A 65 13.88 -8.61 1.49
N ARG A 66 13.59 -8.66 2.80
CA ARG A 66 13.73 -7.50 3.69
C ARG A 66 15.16 -7.05 3.82
N GLU A 67 16.10 -7.99 4.00
CA GLU A 67 17.53 -7.67 4.10
C GLU A 67 18.06 -7.09 2.77
N VAL A 68 17.71 -7.68 1.65
CA VAL A 68 18.06 -7.16 0.33
C VAL A 68 17.52 -5.74 0.12
N ARG A 69 16.28 -5.50 0.54
CA ARG A 69 15.69 -4.13 0.45
C ARG A 69 16.39 -3.10 1.32
N LYS A 70 16.96 -3.52 2.47
CA LYS A 70 17.76 -2.62 3.32
C LYS A 70 19.08 -2.27 2.65
N LEU A 71 19.70 -3.23 1.97
CA LEU A 71 20.99 -3.05 1.30
C LEU A 71 20.88 -2.33 -0.05
N MET A 72 19.73 -2.44 -0.73
CA MET A 72 19.52 -1.76 -2.00
C MET A 72 19.07 -0.31 -1.79
N PRO A 73 19.69 0.67 -2.50
CA PRO A 73 19.20 2.03 -2.49
C PRO A 73 17.77 2.06 -3.05
N ARG A 74 16.87 2.70 -2.32
CA ARG A 74 15.50 2.87 -2.77
C ARG A 74 15.50 3.62 -4.09
N LYS A 75 15.09 2.98 -5.16
CA LYS A 75 14.86 3.67 -6.43
C LYS A 75 13.87 4.80 -6.18
N PRO A 76 14.20 6.04 -6.58
CA PRO A 76 13.29 7.15 -6.41
C PRO A 76 11.97 6.78 -7.10
N ARG A 77 10.88 6.81 -6.34
CA ARG A 77 9.55 6.58 -6.92
C ARG A 77 9.35 7.63 -8.00
N LYS A 78 9.25 7.21 -9.24
CA LYS A 78 8.82 8.08 -10.34
C LYS A 78 7.44 8.62 -9.96
N ARG A 79 7.42 9.83 -9.43
CA ARG A 79 6.15 10.51 -9.13
C ARG A 79 5.42 10.67 -10.45
N SER A 80 4.20 10.19 -10.52
CA SER A 80 3.41 10.36 -11.73
C SER A 80 3.30 11.86 -12.05
N ARG A 81 3.35 12.21 -13.32
CA ARG A 81 3.22 13.61 -13.76
C ARG A 81 1.98 14.26 -13.15
N LYS A 82 0.90 13.51 -13.00
CA LYS A 82 -0.35 13.94 -12.34
C LYS A 82 -0.15 14.33 -10.88
N ALA A 83 0.64 13.57 -10.11
CA ALA A 83 0.90 13.87 -8.70
C ALA A 83 1.76 15.13 -8.54
N ILE A 84 2.72 15.33 -9.43
CA ILE A 84 3.56 16.55 -9.44
C ILE A 84 2.70 17.76 -9.79
N GLN A 85 1.84 17.63 -10.78
CA GLN A 85 0.95 18.70 -11.23
C GLN A 85 -0.05 19.10 -10.15
N LYS A 86 -0.65 18.11 -9.47
CA LYS A 86 -1.55 18.36 -8.34
C LYS A 86 -0.87 19.09 -7.18
N ARG A 87 0.40 18.76 -6.89
CA ARG A 87 1.19 19.48 -5.87
C ARG A 87 1.47 20.92 -6.26
N LYS A 88 1.85 21.15 -7.52
CA LYS A 88 2.08 22.50 -8.04
C LYS A 88 0.82 23.35 -7.93
N GLN A 89 -0.33 22.79 -8.32
CA GLN A 89 -1.62 23.46 -8.25
C GLN A 89 -1.99 23.82 -6.81
N LYS A 90 -1.85 22.87 -5.87
CA LYS A 90 -2.11 23.13 -4.44
C LYS A 90 -1.21 24.20 -3.83
N ASN A 91 0.05 24.23 -4.24
CA ASN A 91 0.99 25.24 -3.77
C ASN A 91 0.65 26.62 -4.36
N ALA A 92 0.24 26.69 -5.62
CA ALA A 92 -0.22 27.92 -6.24
C ALA A 92 -1.48 28.47 -5.55
N GLU A 93 -2.43 27.63 -5.21
CA GLU A 93 -3.63 28.00 -4.45
C GLU A 93 -3.29 28.56 -3.08
N ARG A 94 -2.35 27.94 -2.37
CA ARG A 94 -1.87 28.42 -1.06
C ARG A 94 -1.19 29.80 -1.18
N ALA A 95 -0.35 29.97 -2.18
CA ALA A 95 0.32 31.26 -2.42
C ALA A 95 -0.71 32.35 -2.76
N ALA A 96 -1.69 32.04 -3.61
CA ALA A 96 -2.76 32.97 -3.94
C ALA A 96 -3.61 33.37 -2.71
N SER A 97 -3.90 32.43 -1.83
CA SER A 97 -4.67 32.73 -0.60
C SER A 97 -3.91 33.63 0.37
N VAL A 98 -2.59 33.49 0.46
CA VAL A 98 -1.74 34.39 1.27
C VAL A 98 -1.73 35.79 0.69
N VAL A 99 -1.58 35.94 -0.60
CA VAL A 99 -1.62 37.26 -1.25
C VAL A 99 -2.95 37.95 -1.05
N GLN A 100 -4.07 37.24 -1.10
CA GLN A 100 -5.39 37.78 -0.85
C GLN A 100 -5.56 38.29 0.59
N ARG A 101 -4.95 37.65 1.58
CA ARG A 101 -5.01 38.10 2.97
C ARG A 101 -4.30 39.44 3.17
N ASP A 102 -3.18 39.64 2.51
CA ASP A 102 -2.40 40.87 2.66
C ASP A 102 -3.00 42.03 1.84
N ARG A 103 -3.69 41.71 0.77
CA ARG A 103 -4.28 42.70 -0.12
C ARG A 103 -5.23 43.69 0.55
N PRO A 104 -6.13 43.32 1.46
CA PRO A 104 -7.00 44.27 2.15
C PRO A 104 -6.24 45.32 2.97
N LEU A 105 -5.15 44.92 3.58
CA LEU A 105 -4.31 45.85 4.32
C LEU A 105 -3.67 46.87 3.42
N CYS A 106 -3.12 46.44 2.32
CA CYS A 106 -2.57 47.31 1.30
C CYS A 106 -3.64 48.23 0.69
N GLY A 107 -4.82 47.68 0.44
CA GLY A 107 -5.94 48.45 -0.06
C GLY A 107 -6.41 49.53 0.90
N ALA A 108 -6.47 49.24 2.18
CA ALA A 108 -6.85 50.18 3.19
C ALA A 108 -5.85 51.35 3.28
N VAL A 109 -4.59 51.08 3.21
CA VAL A 109 -3.54 52.13 3.20
C VAL A 109 -3.64 52.98 1.93
N ALA A 110 -3.83 52.33 0.81
CA ALA A 110 -3.96 53.03 -0.46
C ALA A 110 -5.17 53.93 -0.55
N ALA A 111 -6.18 53.68 0.20
CA ALA A 111 -7.39 54.49 0.25
C ALA A 111 -7.21 55.79 1.05
N GLN A 112 -6.11 55.99 1.68
CA GLN A 112 -5.82 57.13 2.50
C GLN A 112 -5.76 58.46 1.77
N PRO A 113 -5.22 58.52 0.61
CA PRO A 113 -4.98 59.80 -0.02
C PRO A 113 -6.28 60.56 -0.13
N ASP A 114 -6.22 61.74 0.35
CA ASP A 114 -7.36 62.61 0.38
C ASP A 114 -7.01 63.88 -0.35
N PRO A 115 -7.18 63.87 -1.58
CA PRO A 115 -6.76 64.97 -2.41
C PRO A 115 -7.62 66.19 -2.24
N GLU A 116 -8.76 66.01 -1.71
CA GLU A 116 -9.68 67.11 -1.49
C GLU A 116 -9.13 68.20 -0.65
N LYS A 117 -8.18 67.89 0.12
CA LYS A 117 -7.52 68.87 0.97
C LYS A 117 -6.76 69.93 0.21
N ALA A 118 -6.39 69.58 -0.95
CA ALA A 118 -5.69 70.50 -1.82
C ALA A 118 -6.56 71.67 -2.27
N ASP A 119 -7.82 71.51 -2.16
CA ASP A 119 -8.75 72.55 -2.60
C ASP A 119 -8.74 73.81 -1.77
N THR A 120 -8.30 73.64 -0.63
CA THR A 120 -8.20 74.78 0.29
C THR A 120 -6.91 75.49 0.09
#